data_d56f2bdcb815e69b84c488cf1f5fb295
#
_entry.id   d56f2bdcb815e69b84c488cf1f5fb295
#
_cell.length_a   1.000
_cell.length_b   1.000
_cell.length_c   1.000
_cell.angle_alpha   90.00
_cell.angle_beta   90.00
_cell.angle_gamma   90.00
#
_symmetry.space_group_name_H-M   'P 1'
#
loop_
_entity.id
_entity.type
_entity.pdbx_description
1 polymer ?
#
loop_
_entity_poly.entity_id
_entity_poly.type
_entity_poly.pdbx_seq_one_letter_code
_entity_poly.pdbx_strand_id
1 'polypeptide(L)'
;MTDDAPRSPLGLAFVGCFTTARRRARGRGIDIYRVGAGLEGWTHLGRVDGLDNPSFLVTDPARSVLYTVQGDGAVATAFAVAPDGTLHGLGSAETGGTNSVHQAIDPSGRFLIVANYASGSVALMPLRPDGGLEPAAQVLPMPGEPGPHRTEQASAHPHHVVLSPDAGHVLVPDKGLDRVFVLRRDGDLLEIVSEAVLRPGAGPRHIAFHPGGALAFLVNELDSTVVTCRWDAASGTLTPLHCVPTLPPDFFGASTAAAIVVTPCGRFVYASNRGQDGIARFRVAGDCLEPAGWTPSGGRDPRFMTLAPDGGHLLVANEQGDSLVEFAIDPGSGDLTQTGSRQSPSPCTIAFL
;
A
#
# COMPACT_ATOMS: atom_id res chain seq x y z
N MET A 1 -19.75 24.68 21.34
CA MET A 1 -19.94 24.57 19.88
C MET A 1 -18.56 24.30 19.33
N THR A 2 -18.20 23.05 19.22
CA THR A 2 -16.93 22.62 18.60
C THR A 2 -17.19 22.60 17.09
N ASP A 3 -16.42 23.40 16.38
CA ASP A 3 -16.44 23.53 14.90
C ASP A 3 -15.83 22.25 14.30
N ASP A 4 -16.68 21.24 14.11
CA ASP A 4 -16.34 19.89 13.64
C ASP A 4 -16.62 19.75 12.13
N ALA A 5 -16.38 20.83 11.39
CA ALA A 5 -16.37 20.76 9.92
C ALA A 5 -15.12 19.98 9.48
N PRO A 6 -15.24 18.97 8.60
CA PRO A 6 -14.07 18.28 8.07
C PRO A 6 -13.13 19.32 7.45
N ARG A 7 -11.88 19.38 7.93
CA ARG A 7 -10.87 20.27 7.37
C ARG A 7 -10.73 19.96 5.90
N SER A 8 -10.86 20.97 5.04
CA SER A 8 -10.55 20.80 3.61
C SER A 8 -9.15 20.22 3.46
N PRO A 9 -8.95 19.23 2.58
CA PRO A 9 -7.63 18.64 2.39
C PRO A 9 -6.60 19.74 2.10
N LEU A 10 -5.42 19.64 2.73
CA LEU A 10 -4.36 20.64 2.59
C LEU A 10 -3.81 20.73 1.16
N GLY A 11 -4.20 19.80 0.29
CA GLY A 11 -3.72 19.72 -1.09
C GLY A 11 -2.23 19.40 -1.14
N LEU A 12 -1.75 18.59 -0.21
CA LEU A 12 -0.36 18.15 -0.13
C LEU A 12 -0.22 16.70 -0.60
N ALA A 13 0.90 16.43 -1.25
CA ALA A 13 1.34 15.08 -1.58
C ALA A 13 2.75 14.84 -1.01
N PHE A 14 2.96 13.66 -0.48
CA PHE A 14 4.23 13.19 0.05
C PHE A 14 4.68 11.98 -0.74
N VAL A 15 5.93 12.01 -1.22
CA VAL A 15 6.53 10.93 -1.99
C VAL A 15 7.68 10.35 -1.18
N GLY A 16 7.52 9.12 -0.69
CA GLY A 16 8.57 8.38 -0.02
C GLY A 16 9.45 7.66 -1.04
N CYS A 17 10.75 7.65 -0.79
CA CYS A 17 11.75 7.08 -1.68
C CYS A 17 12.63 6.08 -0.93
N PHE A 18 13.14 5.05 -1.62
CA PHE A 18 14.28 4.31 -1.09
C PHE A 18 15.53 5.19 -1.13
N THR A 19 16.39 5.05 -0.11
CA THR A 19 17.52 5.95 0.12
C THR A 19 18.85 5.22 0.31
N THR A 20 18.83 3.91 0.63
CA THR A 20 20.04 3.19 1.02
C THR A 20 20.79 2.59 -0.17
N ALA A 21 22.13 2.51 -0.03
CA ALA A 21 23.00 1.87 -1.01
C ALA A 21 22.68 0.36 -1.18
N ARG A 22 22.23 -0.30 -0.12
CA ARG A 22 21.77 -1.71 -0.17
C ARG A 22 20.66 -1.91 -1.21
N ARG A 23 19.74 -0.93 -1.32
CA ARG A 23 18.66 -0.91 -2.32
C ARG A 23 19.13 -0.36 -3.68
N ARG A 24 20.39 0.05 -3.81
CA ARG A 24 20.90 0.80 -4.98
C ARG A 24 20.01 2.01 -5.28
N ALA A 25 19.51 2.62 -4.22
CA ALA A 25 18.55 3.71 -4.27
C ALA A 25 19.25 5.03 -4.62
N ARG A 26 18.46 5.90 -5.25
CA ARG A 26 18.87 7.25 -5.67
C ARG A 26 18.07 8.34 -4.96
N GLY A 27 17.03 7.93 -4.20
CA GLY A 27 16.22 8.82 -3.41
C GLY A 27 16.95 9.36 -2.18
N ARG A 28 16.37 10.38 -1.52
CA ARG A 28 17.00 11.04 -0.37
C ARG A 28 16.10 11.11 0.86
N GLY A 29 14.82 10.72 0.74
CA GLY A 29 13.88 10.76 1.85
C GLY A 29 12.44 10.93 1.41
N ILE A 30 11.72 11.92 1.96
CA ILE A 30 10.33 12.23 1.63
C ILE A 30 10.28 13.58 0.90
N ASP A 31 9.90 13.59 -0.37
CA ASP A 31 9.61 14.81 -1.11
C ASP A 31 8.19 15.30 -0.83
N ILE A 32 8.03 16.61 -0.68
CA ILE A 32 6.78 17.27 -0.31
C ILE A 32 6.34 18.16 -1.46
N TYR A 33 5.08 18.01 -1.87
CA TYR A 33 4.50 18.77 -2.96
C TYR A 33 3.18 19.42 -2.55
N ARG A 34 2.91 20.60 -3.11
CA ARG A 34 1.56 21.12 -3.23
C ARG A 34 0.95 20.58 -4.51
N VAL A 35 -0.21 19.93 -4.35
CA VAL A 35 -0.94 19.33 -5.47
C VAL A 35 -1.55 20.43 -6.34
N GLY A 36 -1.32 20.36 -7.64
CA GLY A 36 -1.90 21.22 -8.66
C GLY A 36 -2.70 20.42 -9.68
N ALA A 37 -3.08 21.06 -10.78
CA ALA A 37 -3.77 20.39 -11.86
C ALA A 37 -2.83 19.41 -12.58
N GLY A 38 -3.08 18.11 -12.40
CA GLY A 38 -2.21 17.05 -12.89
C GLY A 38 -0.83 17.04 -12.24
N LEU A 39 -0.08 15.97 -12.49
CA LEU A 39 1.25 15.75 -11.90
C LEU A 39 2.26 16.85 -12.26
N GLU A 40 2.17 17.41 -13.47
CA GLU A 40 3.04 18.51 -13.90
C GLU A 40 2.77 19.81 -13.14
N GLY A 41 1.53 20.02 -12.67
CA GLY A 41 1.14 21.18 -11.87
C GLY A 41 1.57 21.08 -10.40
N TRP A 42 2.14 19.97 -9.95
CA TRP A 42 2.62 19.85 -8.58
C TRP A 42 3.84 20.75 -8.34
N THR A 43 3.80 21.54 -7.26
CA THR A 43 4.90 22.39 -6.86
C THR A 43 5.70 21.74 -5.76
N HIS A 44 7.00 21.50 -5.95
CA HIS A 44 7.88 20.98 -4.92
C HIS A 44 8.08 22.02 -3.82
N LEU A 45 7.74 21.67 -2.57
CA LEU A 45 7.82 22.56 -1.41
C LEU A 45 9.11 22.34 -0.60
N GLY A 46 9.60 21.10 -0.58
CA GLY A 46 10.78 20.73 0.19
C GLY A 46 10.95 19.21 0.30
N ARG A 47 11.89 18.82 1.14
CA ARG A 47 12.21 17.41 1.40
C ARG A 47 12.63 17.20 2.84
N VAL A 48 12.28 16.04 3.40
CA VAL A 48 12.91 15.53 4.62
C VAL A 48 13.98 14.53 4.22
N ASP A 49 15.23 14.92 4.42
CA ASP A 49 16.41 14.08 4.15
C ASP A 49 16.77 13.24 5.41
N GLY A 50 17.63 12.24 5.23
CA GLY A 50 18.26 11.49 6.34
C GLY A 50 17.39 10.39 6.94
N LEU A 51 16.28 10.04 6.32
CA LEU A 51 15.49 8.86 6.66
C LEU A 51 15.97 7.66 5.85
N ASP A 52 16.21 6.54 6.52
CA ASP A 52 16.52 5.28 5.84
C ASP A 52 15.24 4.68 5.26
N ASN A 53 15.13 4.66 3.94
CA ASN A 53 14.05 4.02 3.21
C ASN A 53 12.64 4.34 3.77
N PRO A 54 12.14 5.59 3.74
CA PRO A 54 10.74 5.88 4.08
C PRO A 54 9.82 5.25 3.04
N SER A 55 9.60 3.92 3.18
CA SER A 55 9.11 3.04 2.14
C SER A 55 7.59 2.95 2.05
N PHE A 56 6.90 3.37 3.10
CA PHE A 56 5.44 3.48 3.08
C PHE A 56 4.97 4.64 3.96
N LEU A 57 4.05 5.42 3.41
CA LEU A 57 3.50 6.62 4.04
C LEU A 57 2.01 6.45 4.29
N VAL A 58 1.53 6.92 5.44
CA VAL A 58 0.10 7.08 5.73
C VAL A 58 -0.14 8.43 6.42
N THR A 59 -1.24 9.08 6.10
CA THR A 59 -1.65 10.35 6.68
C THR A 59 -2.79 10.17 7.67
N ASP A 60 -2.79 10.98 8.71
CA ASP A 60 -3.92 11.21 9.62
C ASP A 60 -4.48 12.62 9.38
N PRO A 61 -5.53 12.77 8.57
CA PRO A 61 -6.09 14.07 8.27
C PRO A 61 -6.67 14.77 9.52
N ALA A 62 -7.17 14.00 10.49
CA ALA A 62 -7.79 14.57 11.70
C ALA A 62 -6.76 15.31 12.58
N ARG A 63 -5.51 14.78 12.63
CA ARG A 63 -4.42 15.40 13.38
C ARG A 63 -3.44 16.19 12.53
N SER A 64 -3.55 16.11 11.19
CA SER A 64 -2.53 16.61 10.24
C SER A 64 -1.16 15.99 10.54
N VAL A 65 -1.11 14.65 10.57
CA VAL A 65 0.13 13.89 10.85
C VAL A 65 0.44 12.96 9.69
N LEU A 66 1.72 12.86 9.35
CA LEU A 66 2.29 11.90 8.40
C LEU A 66 3.10 10.85 9.18
N TYR A 67 2.81 9.59 8.93
CA TYR A 67 3.60 8.47 9.45
C TYR A 67 4.38 7.80 8.33
N THR A 68 5.58 7.34 8.64
CA THR A 68 6.39 6.51 7.74
C THR A 68 6.99 5.32 8.47
N VAL A 69 7.02 4.17 7.83
CA VAL A 69 7.91 3.06 8.21
C VAL A 69 9.20 3.16 7.42
N GLN A 70 10.30 2.75 8.07
CA GLN A 70 11.62 2.74 7.47
C GLN A 70 11.98 1.32 7.02
N GLY A 71 11.82 1.04 5.73
CA GLY A 71 12.13 -0.26 5.14
C GLY A 71 13.58 -0.68 5.37
N ASP A 72 13.82 -1.99 5.53
CA ASP A 72 15.05 -2.62 5.99
C ASP A 72 15.42 -2.32 7.46
N GLY A 73 14.69 -1.41 8.13
CA GLY A 73 14.85 -1.03 9.55
C GLY A 73 13.76 -1.62 10.45
N ALA A 74 13.73 -1.10 11.68
CA ALA A 74 12.82 -1.52 12.74
C ALA A 74 12.02 -0.34 13.35
N VAL A 75 11.93 0.77 12.62
CA VAL A 75 11.46 2.06 13.18
C VAL A 75 10.30 2.60 12.33
N ALA A 76 9.30 3.16 13.00
CA ALA A 76 8.32 4.06 12.42
C ALA A 76 8.57 5.50 12.93
N THR A 77 8.28 6.49 12.10
CA THR A 77 8.48 7.92 12.41
C THR A 77 7.20 8.71 12.15
N ALA A 78 6.90 9.67 13.00
CA ALA A 78 5.76 10.56 12.89
C ALA A 78 6.18 12.01 12.70
N PHE A 79 5.43 12.75 11.86
CA PHE A 79 5.63 14.17 11.59
C PHE A 79 4.29 14.92 11.66
N ALA A 80 4.25 16.01 12.42
CA ALA A 80 3.18 16.98 12.28
C ALA A 80 3.34 17.74 10.97
N VAL A 81 2.24 17.93 10.24
CA VAL A 81 2.22 18.61 8.93
C VAL A 81 1.65 20.01 9.11
N ALA A 82 2.47 21.00 8.86
CA ALA A 82 2.03 22.40 8.85
C ALA A 82 1.26 22.74 7.54
N PRO A 83 0.41 23.80 7.52
CA PRO A 83 -0.35 24.17 6.34
C PRO A 83 0.48 24.53 5.10
N ASP A 84 1.73 24.95 5.30
CA ASP A 84 2.68 25.24 4.22
C ASP A 84 3.38 23.99 3.67
N GLY A 85 3.14 22.82 4.30
CA GLY A 85 3.75 21.54 3.96
C GLY A 85 4.99 21.21 4.78
N THR A 86 5.46 22.11 5.66
CA THR A 86 6.61 21.82 6.54
C THR A 86 6.31 20.64 7.46
N LEU A 87 7.24 19.68 7.54
CA LEU A 87 7.15 18.53 8.45
C LEU A 87 7.97 18.76 9.71
N HIS A 88 7.30 18.70 10.86
CA HIS A 88 7.91 18.79 12.18
C HIS A 88 7.93 17.41 12.85
N GLY A 89 9.11 16.91 13.21
CA GLY A 89 9.25 15.58 13.82
C GLY A 89 8.51 15.47 15.15
N LEU A 90 7.64 14.47 15.28
CA LEU A 90 6.99 14.09 16.54
C LEU A 90 7.72 12.93 17.24
N GLY A 91 8.78 12.42 16.60
CA GLY A 91 9.62 11.35 17.11
C GLY A 91 9.48 10.04 16.33
N SER A 92 10.31 9.09 16.70
CA SER A 92 10.36 7.74 16.15
C SER A 92 10.25 6.71 17.25
N ALA A 93 9.70 5.55 16.93
CA ALA A 93 9.58 4.45 17.88
C ALA A 93 9.85 3.09 17.20
N GLU A 94 10.33 2.13 18.00
CA GLU A 94 10.58 0.76 17.56
C GLU A 94 9.27 0.03 17.24
N THR A 95 9.24 -0.63 16.07
CA THR A 95 8.09 -1.47 15.64
C THR A 95 8.10 -2.85 16.27
N GLY A 96 9.16 -3.20 16.99
CA GLY A 96 9.35 -4.52 17.58
C GLY A 96 9.63 -5.64 16.59
N GLY A 97 9.84 -5.30 15.32
CA GLY A 97 10.20 -6.22 14.25
C GLY A 97 11.20 -5.61 13.28
N THR A 98 11.40 -6.23 12.12
CA THR A 98 12.39 -5.77 11.13
C THR A 98 11.81 -5.71 9.73
N ASN A 99 12.35 -4.78 8.94
CA ASN A 99 11.90 -4.47 7.58
C ASN A 99 10.40 -4.18 7.53
N SER A 100 9.98 -3.13 8.24
CA SER A 100 8.59 -2.66 8.22
C SER A 100 8.27 -2.11 6.82
N VAL A 101 7.22 -2.65 6.19
CA VAL A 101 6.91 -2.37 4.76
C VAL A 101 5.56 -1.74 4.52
N HIS A 102 4.66 -1.81 5.49
CA HIS A 102 3.33 -1.24 5.40
C HIS A 102 2.76 -0.88 6.77
N GLN A 103 1.86 0.09 6.79
CA GLN A 103 1.20 0.53 8.01
C GLN A 103 -0.20 1.06 7.73
N ALA A 104 -1.07 1.01 8.72
CA ALA A 104 -2.40 1.60 8.70
C ALA A 104 -2.77 2.16 10.07
N ILE A 105 -3.53 3.25 10.11
CA ILE A 105 -4.07 3.80 11.35
C ILE A 105 -5.35 3.02 11.68
N ASP A 106 -5.51 2.56 12.91
CA ASP A 106 -6.72 1.88 13.34
C ASP A 106 -7.92 2.85 13.35
N PRO A 107 -9.17 2.36 13.22
CA PRO A 107 -10.34 3.23 13.10
C PRO A 107 -10.58 4.15 14.29
N SER A 108 -10.10 3.78 15.49
CA SER A 108 -10.19 4.64 16.68
C SER A 108 -9.17 5.79 16.68
N GLY A 109 -8.19 5.75 15.77
CA GLY A 109 -7.06 6.68 15.73
C GLY A 109 -6.13 6.55 16.94
N ARG A 110 -6.20 5.45 17.70
CA ARG A 110 -5.37 5.23 18.90
C ARG A 110 -4.12 4.42 18.63
N PHE A 111 -4.06 3.72 17.49
CA PHE A 111 -2.97 2.82 17.16
C PHE A 111 -2.54 2.95 15.70
N LEU A 112 -1.26 2.74 15.48
CA LEU A 112 -0.68 2.42 14.18
C LEU A 112 -0.43 0.91 14.12
N ILE A 113 -0.91 0.25 13.07
CA ILE A 113 -0.72 -1.18 12.83
C ILE A 113 0.35 -1.32 11.75
N VAL A 114 1.41 -2.07 12.01
CA VAL A 114 2.60 -2.15 11.14
C VAL A 114 2.88 -3.58 10.74
N ALA A 115 3.11 -3.82 9.45
CA ALA A 115 3.59 -5.10 8.92
C ALA A 115 5.12 -5.13 8.93
N ASN A 116 5.71 -6.00 9.72
CA ASN A 116 7.14 -6.25 9.82
C ASN A 116 7.52 -7.45 8.95
N TYR A 117 7.88 -7.19 7.71
CA TYR A 117 8.07 -8.20 6.67
C TYR A 117 9.15 -9.23 7.00
N ALA A 118 10.34 -8.80 7.41
CA ALA A 118 11.46 -9.72 7.58
C ALA A 118 11.38 -10.54 8.88
N SER A 119 10.75 -9.99 9.93
CA SER A 119 10.52 -10.72 11.18
C SER A 119 9.19 -11.49 11.21
N GLY A 120 8.36 -11.40 10.17
CA GLY A 120 7.14 -12.18 10.05
C GLY A 120 6.08 -11.84 11.08
N SER A 121 5.91 -10.56 11.42
CA SER A 121 5.00 -10.15 12.49
C SER A 121 4.20 -8.89 12.14
N VAL A 122 3.11 -8.68 12.86
CA VAL A 122 2.34 -7.44 12.85
C VAL A 122 2.46 -6.77 14.22
N ALA A 123 2.80 -5.49 14.21
CA ALA A 123 2.92 -4.69 15.42
C ALA A 123 1.71 -3.77 15.63
N LEU A 124 1.30 -3.59 16.88
CA LEU A 124 0.33 -2.60 17.31
C LEU A 124 1.06 -1.54 18.14
N MET A 125 1.16 -0.32 17.61
CA MET A 125 1.88 0.80 18.21
C MET A 125 0.90 1.86 18.72
N PRO A 126 0.87 2.19 20.02
CA PRO A 126 0.01 3.26 20.52
C PRO A 126 0.39 4.63 19.94
N LEU A 127 -0.62 5.45 19.65
CA LEU A 127 -0.48 6.84 19.23
C LEU A 127 -0.77 7.76 20.42
N ARG A 128 0.14 8.73 20.64
CA ARG A 128 -0.08 9.81 21.59
C ARG A 128 -1.17 10.78 21.11
N PRO A 129 -1.76 11.59 22.00
CA PRO A 129 -2.76 12.60 21.61
C PRO A 129 -2.28 13.57 20.52
N ASP A 130 -0.98 13.90 20.50
CA ASP A 130 -0.33 14.75 19.50
C ASP A 130 -0.05 14.04 18.17
N GLY A 131 -0.36 12.73 18.08
CA GLY A 131 -0.06 11.87 16.94
C GLY A 131 1.34 11.27 16.96
N GLY A 132 2.15 11.52 17.98
CA GLY A 132 3.45 10.87 18.13
C GLY A 132 3.32 9.38 18.44
N LEU A 133 4.40 8.64 18.23
CA LEU A 133 4.45 7.19 18.38
C LEU A 133 4.98 6.79 19.76
N GLU A 134 4.41 5.71 20.31
CA GLU A 134 5.01 4.92 21.39
C GLU A 134 5.56 3.60 20.81
N PRO A 135 6.53 2.96 21.47
CA PRO A 135 7.00 1.63 21.08
C PRO A 135 5.85 0.63 20.96
N ALA A 136 6.01 -0.39 20.13
CA ALA A 136 4.99 -1.41 19.95
C ALA A 136 4.54 -2.03 21.27
N ALA A 137 3.24 -1.92 21.56
CA ALA A 137 2.62 -2.54 22.73
C ALA A 137 2.37 -4.04 22.51
N GLN A 138 2.23 -4.45 21.27
CA GLN A 138 2.10 -5.85 20.86
C GLN A 138 2.89 -6.10 19.59
N VAL A 139 3.55 -7.26 19.52
CA VAL A 139 4.13 -7.82 18.30
C VAL A 139 3.54 -9.22 18.13
N LEU A 140 2.68 -9.38 17.13
CA LEU A 140 1.96 -10.63 16.85
C LEU A 140 2.66 -11.37 15.71
N PRO A 141 3.31 -12.52 15.97
CA PRO A 141 3.91 -13.34 14.91
C PRO A 141 2.83 -13.94 14.01
N MET A 142 3.08 -14.00 12.71
CA MET A 142 2.18 -14.70 11.78
C MET A 142 2.51 -16.20 11.78
N PRO A 143 1.57 -17.06 12.19
CA PRO A 143 1.80 -18.49 12.31
C PRO A 143 1.62 -19.21 10.97
N GLY A 144 2.37 -20.26 10.71
CA GLY A 144 2.18 -21.13 9.56
C GLY A 144 3.47 -21.70 8.99
N GLU A 145 3.32 -22.62 8.05
CA GLU A 145 4.44 -23.20 7.33
C GLU A 145 4.77 -22.34 6.11
N PRO A 146 6.07 -22.15 5.81
CA PRO A 146 6.53 -21.44 4.64
C PRO A 146 6.02 -22.03 3.33
N GLY A 147 5.82 -21.15 2.32
CA GLY A 147 5.49 -21.59 0.97
C GLY A 147 6.68 -22.24 0.24
N PRO A 148 6.48 -22.74 -0.98
CA PRO A 148 7.47 -23.55 -1.69
C PRO A 148 8.61 -22.74 -2.34
N HIS A 149 8.53 -21.41 -2.40
CA HIS A 149 9.55 -20.60 -3.06
C HIS A 149 10.80 -20.47 -2.19
N ARG A 150 11.93 -21.06 -2.66
CA ARG A 150 13.14 -21.27 -1.85
C ARG A 150 13.73 -20.01 -1.21
N THR A 151 13.65 -18.87 -1.86
CA THR A 151 14.26 -17.60 -1.40
C THR A 151 13.23 -16.59 -0.90
N GLU A 152 12.05 -16.57 -1.50
CA GLU A 152 11.03 -15.56 -1.22
C GLU A 152 10.02 -15.98 -0.16
N GLN A 153 10.03 -17.26 0.24
CA GLN A 153 9.12 -17.85 1.21
C GLN A 153 9.85 -18.68 2.27
N ALA A 154 10.98 -18.17 2.76
CA ALA A 154 11.75 -18.86 3.81
C ALA A 154 11.12 -18.76 5.20
N SER A 155 10.21 -17.82 5.41
CA SER A 155 9.46 -17.57 6.65
C SER A 155 8.21 -16.75 6.37
N ALA A 156 7.44 -16.41 7.40
CA ALA A 156 6.35 -15.44 7.29
C ALA A 156 6.87 -14.07 6.79
N HIS A 157 6.11 -13.45 5.89
CA HIS A 157 6.42 -12.16 5.29
C HIS A 157 5.14 -11.33 5.09
N PRO A 158 4.50 -10.83 6.17
CA PRO A 158 3.34 -9.95 6.06
C PRO A 158 3.73 -8.70 5.28
N HIS A 159 2.97 -8.40 4.21
CA HIS A 159 3.35 -7.34 3.27
C HIS A 159 2.39 -6.17 3.23
N HIS A 160 1.18 -6.33 3.72
CA HIS A 160 0.14 -5.29 3.71
C HIS A 160 -0.65 -5.33 5.01
N VAL A 161 -1.18 -4.20 5.41
CA VAL A 161 -2.16 -4.04 6.47
C VAL A 161 -3.29 -3.19 5.92
N VAL A 162 -4.49 -3.72 5.79
CA VAL A 162 -5.64 -2.98 5.29
C VAL A 162 -6.85 -3.20 6.19
N LEU A 163 -7.59 -2.13 6.44
CA LEU A 163 -8.85 -2.20 7.17
C LEU A 163 -9.95 -2.74 6.28
N SER A 164 -10.83 -3.58 6.83
CA SER A 164 -12.07 -3.95 6.15
C SER A 164 -12.99 -2.74 5.96
N PRO A 165 -13.91 -2.74 5.00
CA PRO A 165 -14.79 -1.60 4.72
C PRO A 165 -15.66 -1.15 5.90
N ASP A 166 -16.01 -2.06 6.79
CA ASP A 166 -16.72 -1.82 8.04
C ASP A 166 -15.79 -1.44 9.22
N ALA A 167 -14.48 -1.37 8.94
CA ALA A 167 -13.43 -1.08 9.91
C ALA A 167 -13.38 -2.04 11.13
N GLY A 168 -14.07 -3.17 11.07
CA GLY A 168 -14.13 -4.18 12.14
C GLY A 168 -12.94 -5.13 12.14
N HIS A 169 -12.24 -5.25 11.01
CA HIS A 169 -11.15 -6.21 10.82
C HIS A 169 -9.95 -5.59 10.10
N VAL A 170 -8.81 -6.25 10.25
CA VAL A 170 -7.55 -5.93 9.57
C VAL A 170 -7.13 -7.16 8.77
N LEU A 171 -6.93 -6.99 7.47
CA LEU A 171 -6.47 -8.07 6.60
C LEU A 171 -4.97 -7.91 6.35
N VAL A 172 -4.25 -9.02 6.47
CA VAL A 172 -2.79 -9.08 6.35
C VAL A 172 -2.39 -10.17 5.37
N PRO A 173 -2.19 -9.83 4.09
CA PRO A 173 -1.55 -10.74 3.14
C PRO A 173 -0.13 -11.06 3.59
N ASP A 174 0.20 -12.34 3.67
CA ASP A 174 1.52 -12.85 4.01
C ASP A 174 2.14 -13.58 2.81
N LYS A 175 3.12 -12.94 2.19
CA LYS A 175 3.80 -13.45 1.00
C LYS A 175 4.55 -14.76 1.27
N GLY A 176 5.07 -14.90 2.48
CA GLY A 176 5.90 -16.06 2.86
C GLY A 176 5.10 -17.32 3.10
N LEU A 177 3.84 -17.18 3.52
CA LEU A 177 2.99 -18.31 3.96
C LEU A 177 1.86 -18.64 2.97
N ASP A 178 1.73 -17.91 1.86
CA ASP A 178 0.61 -18.05 0.92
C ASP A 178 -0.76 -17.92 1.61
N ARG A 179 -0.88 -16.94 2.53
CA ARG A 179 -2.08 -16.73 3.34
C ARG A 179 -2.48 -15.25 3.39
N VAL A 180 -3.75 -15.03 3.69
CA VAL A 180 -4.23 -13.74 4.19
C VAL A 180 -4.80 -13.97 5.57
N PHE A 181 -4.18 -13.40 6.59
CA PHE A 181 -4.71 -13.41 7.94
C PHE A 181 -5.76 -12.33 8.11
N VAL A 182 -6.81 -12.63 8.83
CA VAL A 182 -7.81 -11.67 9.26
C VAL A 182 -7.66 -11.48 10.77
N LEU A 183 -7.40 -10.24 11.13
CA LEU A 183 -7.21 -9.84 12.52
C LEU A 183 -8.42 -9.00 12.98
N ARG A 184 -8.73 -9.08 14.25
CA ARG A 184 -9.67 -8.18 14.94
C ARG A 184 -8.97 -7.55 16.12
N ARG A 185 -9.31 -6.30 16.42
CA ARG A 185 -8.86 -5.66 17.66
C ARG A 185 -9.84 -5.99 18.79
N ASP A 186 -9.32 -6.56 19.87
CA ASP A 186 -10.01 -6.75 21.13
C ASP A 186 -9.32 -5.93 22.24
N GLY A 187 -9.96 -4.85 22.68
CA GLY A 187 -9.33 -3.88 23.57
C GLY A 187 -8.10 -3.25 22.92
N ASP A 188 -6.94 -3.45 23.53
CA ASP A 188 -5.65 -2.94 23.07
C ASP A 188 -4.75 -4.08 22.50
N LEU A 189 -5.37 -5.15 21.99
CA LEU A 189 -4.68 -6.28 21.37
C LEU A 189 -5.26 -6.58 19.99
N LEU A 190 -4.41 -7.17 19.13
CA LEU A 190 -4.80 -7.79 17.86
C LEU A 190 -4.86 -9.31 18.05
N GLU A 191 -5.92 -9.93 17.53
CA GLU A 191 -6.11 -11.37 17.52
C GLU A 191 -6.37 -11.86 16.09
N ILE A 192 -5.81 -13.01 15.72
CA ILE A 192 -6.13 -13.68 14.46
C ILE A 192 -7.48 -14.37 14.64
N VAL A 193 -8.46 -13.98 13.84
CA VAL A 193 -9.82 -14.57 13.90
C VAL A 193 -10.09 -15.56 12.78
N SER A 194 -9.43 -15.40 11.63
CA SER A 194 -9.52 -16.34 10.51
C SER A 194 -8.30 -16.21 9.59
N GLU A 195 -8.19 -17.12 8.64
CA GLU A 195 -7.20 -17.08 7.58
C GLU A 195 -7.80 -17.56 6.25
N ALA A 196 -7.34 -17.01 5.14
CA ALA A 196 -7.59 -17.52 3.80
C ALA A 196 -6.31 -18.11 3.24
N VAL A 197 -6.35 -19.38 2.83
CA VAL A 197 -5.21 -20.08 2.24
C VAL A 197 -5.28 -19.95 0.72
N LEU A 198 -4.16 -19.60 0.12
CA LEU A 198 -3.99 -19.48 -1.32
C LEU A 198 -3.22 -20.67 -1.89
N ARG A 199 -3.11 -20.73 -3.22
CA ARG A 199 -2.29 -21.75 -3.85
C ARG A 199 -0.82 -21.60 -3.47
N PRO A 200 -0.09 -22.70 -3.30
CA PRO A 200 1.33 -22.66 -2.97
C PRO A 200 2.15 -21.90 -4.01
N GLY A 201 3.00 -20.97 -3.55
CA GLY A 201 3.85 -20.15 -4.40
C GLY A 201 3.17 -18.89 -4.97
N ALA A 202 1.96 -18.56 -4.55
CA ALA A 202 1.27 -17.34 -4.99
C ALA A 202 1.95 -16.07 -4.47
N GLY A 203 2.32 -16.05 -3.21
CA GLY A 203 2.95 -14.89 -2.56
C GLY A 203 2.04 -13.67 -2.49
N PRO A 204 0.94 -13.71 -1.71
CA PRO A 204 0.00 -12.59 -1.60
C PRO A 204 0.69 -11.34 -1.05
N ARG A 205 0.44 -10.20 -1.71
CA ARG A 205 1.18 -8.97 -1.43
C ARG A 205 0.30 -7.83 -0.94
N HIS A 206 -0.60 -7.35 -1.78
CA HIS A 206 -1.52 -6.26 -1.47
C HIS A 206 -2.96 -6.67 -1.78
N ILE A 207 -3.90 -6.11 -1.04
CA ILE A 207 -5.34 -6.35 -1.21
C ILE A 207 -6.08 -5.00 -1.28
N ALA A 208 -7.09 -4.90 -2.13
CA ALA A 208 -7.95 -3.74 -2.25
C ALA A 208 -9.42 -4.19 -2.23
N PHE A 209 -10.24 -3.50 -1.45
CA PHE A 209 -11.67 -3.79 -1.39
C PHE A 209 -12.42 -3.11 -2.54
N HIS A 210 -13.40 -3.81 -3.06
CA HIS A 210 -14.43 -3.21 -3.90
C HIS A 210 -15.26 -2.20 -3.06
N PRO A 211 -15.63 -1.03 -3.61
CA PRO A 211 -16.41 -0.03 -2.86
C PRO A 211 -17.74 -0.55 -2.28
N GLY A 212 -18.33 -1.58 -2.90
CA GLY A 212 -19.50 -2.26 -2.39
C GLY A 212 -19.28 -3.15 -1.15
N GLY A 213 -18.04 -3.30 -0.69
CA GLY A 213 -17.67 -3.96 0.56
C GLY A 213 -17.69 -5.50 0.56
N ALA A 214 -18.36 -6.15 -0.39
CA ALA A 214 -18.52 -7.62 -0.39
C ALA A 214 -17.39 -8.37 -1.13
N LEU A 215 -16.59 -7.67 -1.91
CA LEU A 215 -15.47 -8.24 -2.66
C LEU A 215 -14.16 -7.56 -2.30
N ALA A 216 -13.09 -8.33 -2.37
CA ALA A 216 -11.72 -7.86 -2.29
C ALA A 216 -10.89 -8.48 -3.41
N PHE A 217 -9.90 -7.75 -3.88
CA PHE A 217 -8.98 -8.18 -4.93
C PHE A 217 -7.56 -8.22 -4.36
N LEU A 218 -6.96 -9.38 -4.41
CA LEU A 218 -5.66 -9.68 -3.82
C LEU A 218 -4.64 -9.90 -4.92
N VAL A 219 -3.61 -9.06 -5.01
CA VAL A 219 -2.50 -9.26 -5.93
C VAL A 219 -1.44 -10.16 -5.30
N ASN A 220 -1.04 -11.18 -6.05
CA ASN A 220 0.02 -12.11 -5.69
C ASN A 220 1.32 -11.73 -6.39
N GLU A 221 2.39 -11.55 -5.62
CA GLU A 221 3.68 -11.10 -6.12
C GLU A 221 4.39 -12.16 -6.95
N LEU A 222 4.44 -13.42 -6.45
CA LEU A 222 5.37 -14.42 -6.97
C LEU A 222 4.86 -15.07 -8.25
N ASP A 223 3.56 -15.22 -8.39
CA ASP A 223 2.96 -15.84 -9.57
C ASP A 223 2.28 -14.86 -10.52
N SER A 224 2.36 -13.55 -10.23
CA SER A 224 1.80 -12.47 -11.04
C SER A 224 0.33 -12.69 -11.38
N THR A 225 -0.50 -12.84 -10.34
CA THR A 225 -1.96 -13.04 -10.47
C THR A 225 -2.75 -12.11 -9.57
N VAL A 226 -4.04 -11.96 -9.86
CA VAL A 226 -5.03 -11.36 -8.94
C VAL A 226 -6.07 -12.40 -8.58
N VAL A 227 -6.36 -12.52 -7.29
CA VAL A 227 -7.44 -13.37 -6.77
C VAL A 227 -8.61 -12.47 -6.38
N THR A 228 -9.79 -12.76 -6.92
CA THR A 228 -11.05 -12.21 -6.41
C THR A 228 -11.46 -13.00 -5.18
N CYS A 229 -11.75 -12.30 -4.09
CA CYS A 229 -12.19 -12.89 -2.84
C CYS A 229 -13.56 -12.33 -2.44
N ARG A 230 -14.41 -13.16 -1.83
CA ARG A 230 -15.61 -12.70 -1.13
C ARG A 230 -15.24 -12.38 0.31
N TRP A 231 -15.72 -11.22 0.76
CA TRP A 231 -15.60 -10.77 2.15
C TRP A 231 -16.92 -10.92 2.88
N ASP A 232 -16.91 -11.58 4.01
CA ASP A 232 -18.01 -11.64 4.97
C ASP A 232 -17.61 -10.91 6.25
N ALA A 233 -18.12 -9.70 6.42
CA ALA A 233 -17.80 -8.84 7.57
C ALA A 233 -18.36 -9.42 8.90
N ALA A 234 -19.46 -10.16 8.87
CA ALA A 234 -20.08 -10.69 10.06
C ALA A 234 -19.26 -11.83 10.70
N SER A 235 -18.66 -12.67 9.86
CA SER A 235 -17.79 -13.76 10.31
C SER A 235 -16.31 -13.42 10.30
N GLY A 236 -15.91 -12.27 9.69
CA GLY A 236 -14.51 -11.94 9.46
C GLY A 236 -13.82 -12.94 8.50
N THR A 237 -14.54 -13.43 7.49
CA THR A 237 -14.03 -14.49 6.61
C THR A 237 -13.76 -13.96 5.20
N LEU A 238 -12.54 -14.22 4.69
CA LEU A 238 -12.15 -13.97 3.31
C LEU A 238 -12.12 -15.28 2.53
N THR A 239 -12.94 -15.40 1.49
CA THR A 239 -13.05 -16.62 0.68
C THR A 239 -12.52 -16.38 -0.72
N PRO A 240 -11.39 -16.98 -1.15
CA PRO A 240 -10.92 -16.92 -2.53
C PRO A 240 -11.93 -17.55 -3.51
N LEU A 241 -12.20 -16.89 -4.63
CA LEU A 241 -13.19 -17.32 -5.64
C LEU A 241 -12.52 -17.65 -6.97
N HIS A 242 -11.90 -16.66 -7.60
CA HIS A 242 -11.32 -16.74 -8.94
C HIS A 242 -9.91 -16.15 -8.95
N CYS A 243 -9.07 -16.69 -9.84
CA CYS A 243 -7.70 -16.23 -10.03
C CYS A 243 -7.44 -15.96 -11.50
N VAL A 244 -6.90 -14.78 -11.82
CA VAL A 244 -6.57 -14.34 -13.17
C VAL A 244 -5.12 -13.86 -13.25
N PRO A 245 -4.40 -14.08 -14.37
CA PRO A 245 -3.04 -13.57 -14.56
C PRO A 245 -3.02 -12.05 -14.73
N THR A 246 -1.94 -11.41 -14.25
CA THR A 246 -1.68 -9.99 -14.49
C THR A 246 -0.79 -9.74 -15.72
N LEU A 247 -0.17 -10.79 -16.24
CA LEU A 247 0.73 -10.68 -17.39
C LEU A 247 0.00 -10.85 -18.71
N PRO A 248 0.41 -10.15 -19.78
CA PRO A 248 -0.08 -10.42 -21.14
C PRO A 248 0.24 -11.86 -21.55
N PRO A 249 -0.62 -12.50 -22.35
CA PRO A 249 -0.41 -13.90 -22.77
C PRO A 249 0.86 -14.15 -23.59
N ASP A 250 1.40 -13.12 -24.21
CA ASP A 250 2.60 -13.12 -25.04
C ASP A 250 3.86 -12.63 -24.31
N PHE A 251 3.77 -12.33 -23.02
CA PHE A 251 4.92 -11.94 -22.22
C PHE A 251 5.73 -13.16 -21.78
N PHE A 252 7.02 -13.14 -22.10
CA PHE A 252 8.00 -14.15 -21.68
C PHE A 252 9.14 -13.45 -20.94
N GLY A 253 9.24 -13.66 -19.64
CA GLY A 253 10.29 -13.07 -18.82
C GLY A 253 9.98 -13.16 -17.34
N ALA A 254 10.93 -12.70 -16.52
CA ALA A 254 10.71 -12.59 -15.09
C ALA A 254 9.82 -11.38 -14.79
N SER A 255 8.82 -11.59 -13.96
CA SER A 255 7.95 -10.52 -13.48
C SER A 255 7.44 -10.83 -12.09
N THR A 256 7.19 -9.78 -11.31
CA THR A 256 6.53 -9.87 -10.00
C THR A 256 5.48 -8.78 -9.91
N ALA A 257 4.24 -9.14 -9.61
CA ALA A 257 3.20 -8.15 -9.40
C ALA A 257 3.45 -7.35 -8.11
N ALA A 258 2.93 -6.12 -8.03
CA ALA A 258 3.25 -5.25 -6.90
C ALA A 258 2.04 -4.57 -6.26
N ALA A 259 1.46 -3.58 -6.89
CA ALA A 259 0.34 -2.80 -6.35
C ALA A 259 -0.98 -3.20 -6.99
N ILE A 260 -2.07 -2.96 -6.27
CA ILE A 260 -3.43 -3.15 -6.76
C ILE A 260 -4.29 -1.96 -6.35
N VAL A 261 -5.14 -1.50 -7.27
CA VAL A 261 -6.04 -0.36 -7.07
C VAL A 261 -7.40 -0.66 -7.68
N VAL A 262 -8.47 -0.28 -6.99
CA VAL A 262 -9.86 -0.37 -7.46
C VAL A 262 -10.39 1.04 -7.70
N THR A 263 -11.05 1.29 -8.82
CA THR A 263 -11.69 2.59 -9.08
C THR A 263 -12.83 2.87 -8.10
N PRO A 264 -13.14 4.16 -7.79
CA PRO A 264 -14.22 4.50 -6.87
C PRO A 264 -15.60 4.00 -7.33
N CYS A 265 -15.80 3.85 -8.64
CA CYS A 265 -17.04 3.27 -9.18
C CYS A 265 -17.09 1.74 -9.09
N GLY A 266 -16.03 1.07 -8.64
CA GLY A 266 -15.94 -0.38 -8.51
C GLY A 266 -15.82 -1.17 -9.84
N ARG A 267 -15.83 -0.50 -11.00
CA ARG A 267 -15.89 -1.20 -12.29
C ARG A 267 -14.56 -1.73 -12.79
N PHE A 268 -13.45 -1.13 -12.35
CA PHE A 268 -12.11 -1.46 -12.84
C PHE A 268 -11.13 -1.70 -11.71
N VAL A 269 -10.24 -2.66 -11.95
CA VAL A 269 -9.11 -3.00 -11.08
C VAL A 269 -7.84 -2.90 -11.89
N TYR A 270 -6.80 -2.31 -11.32
CA TYR A 270 -5.46 -2.19 -11.91
C TYR A 270 -4.44 -2.90 -11.03
N ALA A 271 -3.56 -3.70 -11.65
CA ALA A 271 -2.43 -4.33 -10.97
C ALA A 271 -1.13 -4.03 -11.72
N SER A 272 -0.07 -3.65 -11.00
CA SER A 272 1.23 -3.37 -11.60
C SER A 272 2.15 -4.59 -11.59
N ASN A 273 3.00 -4.71 -12.61
CA ASN A 273 3.98 -5.77 -12.80
C ASN A 273 5.38 -5.18 -12.94
N ARG A 274 6.29 -5.53 -12.04
CA ARG A 274 7.72 -5.19 -12.10
C ARG A 274 8.45 -6.21 -12.98
N GLY A 275 9.34 -5.76 -13.83
CA GLY A 275 10.01 -6.59 -14.84
C GLY A 275 9.27 -6.64 -16.17
N GLN A 276 7.92 -6.82 -16.19
CA GLN A 276 7.09 -6.56 -17.36
C GLN A 276 6.85 -5.05 -17.55
N ASP A 277 6.98 -4.29 -16.46
CA ASP A 277 6.90 -2.83 -16.39
C ASP A 277 5.57 -2.25 -16.94
N GLY A 278 4.48 -2.92 -16.64
CA GLY A 278 3.16 -2.52 -17.08
C GLY A 278 2.08 -2.63 -16.00
N ILE A 279 0.91 -2.18 -16.39
CA ILE A 279 -0.31 -2.14 -15.59
C ILE A 279 -1.34 -3.03 -16.28
N ALA A 280 -1.73 -4.11 -15.63
CA ALA A 280 -2.86 -4.93 -16.04
C ALA A 280 -4.16 -4.24 -15.61
N ARG A 281 -5.12 -4.16 -16.52
CA ARG A 281 -6.47 -3.68 -16.27
C ARG A 281 -7.45 -4.83 -16.33
N PHE A 282 -8.37 -4.82 -15.38
CA PHE A 282 -9.47 -5.78 -15.29
C PHE A 282 -10.80 -5.06 -15.18
N ARG A 283 -11.85 -5.66 -15.75
CA ARG A 283 -13.23 -5.28 -15.52
C ARG A 283 -13.82 -6.18 -14.43
N VAL A 284 -14.55 -5.60 -13.50
CA VAL A 284 -15.31 -6.35 -12.50
C VAL A 284 -16.60 -6.83 -13.13
N ALA A 285 -16.80 -8.15 -13.18
CA ALA A 285 -17.98 -8.81 -13.76
C ALA A 285 -18.59 -9.77 -12.73
N GLY A 286 -19.55 -9.26 -11.95
CA GLY A 286 -20.09 -10.01 -10.82
C GLY A 286 -19.02 -10.26 -9.76
N ASP A 287 -18.71 -11.51 -9.45
CA ASP A 287 -17.68 -11.93 -8.52
C ASP A 287 -16.37 -12.40 -9.21
N CYS A 288 -16.18 -12.01 -10.48
CA CYS A 288 -14.99 -12.32 -11.28
C CYS A 288 -14.30 -11.05 -11.77
N LEU A 289 -13.03 -11.20 -12.15
CA LEU A 289 -12.28 -10.23 -12.95
C LEU A 289 -12.10 -10.73 -14.37
N GLU A 290 -12.40 -9.87 -15.34
CA GLU A 290 -12.13 -10.12 -16.77
C GLU A 290 -10.92 -9.27 -17.19
N PRO A 291 -9.84 -9.87 -17.74
CA PRO A 291 -8.74 -9.10 -18.32
C PRO A 291 -9.24 -8.15 -19.40
N ALA A 292 -8.86 -6.87 -19.31
CA ALA A 292 -9.37 -5.82 -20.18
C ALA A 292 -8.24 -5.04 -20.90
N GLY A 293 -6.99 -5.44 -20.71
CA GLY A 293 -5.84 -4.88 -21.41
C GLY A 293 -4.64 -4.61 -20.49
N TRP A 294 -3.55 -4.20 -21.11
CA TRP A 294 -2.28 -3.88 -20.48
C TRP A 294 -1.76 -2.56 -21.01
N THR A 295 -1.24 -1.73 -20.12
CA THR A 295 -0.68 -0.41 -20.45
C THR A 295 0.75 -0.34 -19.89
N PRO A 296 1.76 0.09 -20.66
CA PRO A 296 3.09 0.38 -20.11
C PRO A 296 3.02 1.37 -18.94
N SER A 297 3.79 1.15 -17.88
CA SER A 297 3.77 2.02 -16.69
C SER A 297 4.46 3.39 -16.90
N GLY A 298 5.06 3.60 -18.05
CA GLY A 298 5.84 4.81 -18.37
C GLY A 298 7.22 4.85 -17.67
N GLY A 299 7.65 3.74 -17.06
CA GLY A 299 8.94 3.63 -16.38
C GLY A 299 9.27 2.17 -16.05
N ARG A 300 10.25 1.96 -15.17
CA ARG A 300 10.69 0.62 -14.74
C ARG A 300 10.33 0.35 -13.29
N ASP A 301 9.93 -0.88 -13.01
CA ASP A 301 9.55 -1.36 -11.67
C ASP A 301 8.43 -0.51 -11.06
N PRO A 302 7.20 -0.55 -11.60
CA PRO A 302 6.02 0.12 -11.03
C PRO A 302 5.64 -0.53 -9.70
N ARG A 303 6.33 -0.10 -8.62
CA ARG A 303 6.22 -0.70 -7.29
C ARG A 303 4.95 -0.29 -6.55
N PHE A 304 4.51 0.95 -6.75
CA PHE A 304 3.36 1.52 -6.06
C PHE A 304 2.43 2.22 -7.04
N MET A 305 1.15 2.10 -6.80
CA MET A 305 0.09 2.83 -7.50
C MET A 305 -0.93 3.34 -6.49
N THR A 306 -1.48 4.50 -6.76
CA THR A 306 -2.61 5.06 -6.03
C THR A 306 -3.48 5.88 -6.95
N LEU A 307 -4.75 6.07 -6.61
CA LEU A 307 -5.60 7.05 -7.27
C LEU A 307 -5.23 8.45 -6.77
N ALA A 308 -5.28 9.42 -7.67
CA ALA A 308 -5.29 10.82 -7.28
C ALA A 308 -6.57 11.13 -6.48
N PRO A 309 -6.59 12.20 -5.67
CA PRO A 309 -7.76 12.54 -4.84
C PRO A 309 -9.06 12.75 -5.61
N ASP A 310 -8.99 13.09 -6.90
CA ASP A 310 -10.14 13.23 -7.79
C ASP A 310 -10.77 11.90 -8.22
N GLY A 311 -10.07 10.78 -7.98
CA GLY A 311 -10.48 9.44 -8.39
C GLY A 311 -10.49 9.17 -9.90
N GLY A 312 -10.16 10.17 -10.71
CA GLY A 312 -10.12 10.10 -12.18
C GLY A 312 -8.74 9.83 -12.76
N HIS A 313 -7.70 9.87 -11.92
CA HIS A 313 -6.33 9.64 -12.34
C HIS A 313 -5.65 8.55 -11.51
N LEU A 314 -4.78 7.77 -12.16
CA LEU A 314 -3.91 6.78 -11.54
C LEU A 314 -2.48 7.31 -11.52
N LEU A 315 -1.86 7.32 -10.34
CA LEU A 315 -0.46 7.68 -10.15
C LEU A 315 0.38 6.43 -9.95
N VAL A 316 1.49 6.34 -10.63
CA VAL A 316 2.42 5.21 -10.62
C VAL A 316 3.80 5.66 -10.18
N ALA A 317 4.36 5.02 -9.16
CA ALA A 317 5.74 5.22 -8.74
C ALA A 317 6.62 4.10 -9.34
N ASN A 318 7.46 4.47 -10.30
CA ASN A 318 8.39 3.58 -10.98
C ASN A 318 9.74 3.60 -10.26
N GLU A 319 9.97 2.65 -9.36
CA GLU A 319 11.11 2.63 -8.44
C GLU A 319 12.46 2.71 -9.16
N GLN A 320 12.69 1.82 -10.13
CA GLN A 320 13.94 1.77 -10.89
C GLN A 320 13.93 2.69 -12.12
N GLY A 321 12.75 3.20 -12.47
CA GLY A 321 12.57 4.19 -13.54
C GLY A 321 12.78 5.63 -13.08
N ASP A 322 12.95 5.88 -11.77
CA ASP A 322 13.11 7.22 -11.19
C ASP A 322 12.02 8.19 -11.61
N SER A 323 10.78 7.72 -11.69
CA SER A 323 9.67 8.54 -12.18
C SER A 323 8.36 8.31 -11.43
N LEU A 324 7.59 9.37 -11.31
CA LEU A 324 6.15 9.34 -11.12
C LEU A 324 5.49 9.52 -12.47
N VAL A 325 4.46 8.74 -12.76
CA VAL A 325 3.68 8.84 -14.00
C VAL A 325 2.20 8.92 -13.65
N GLU A 326 1.50 9.80 -14.34
CA GLU A 326 0.06 9.99 -14.19
C GLU A 326 -0.67 9.50 -15.43
N PHE A 327 -1.77 8.81 -15.20
CA PHE A 327 -2.68 8.34 -16.24
C PHE A 327 -4.09 8.82 -15.95
N ALA A 328 -4.75 9.43 -16.94
CA ALA A 328 -6.20 9.62 -16.92
C ALA A 328 -6.89 8.27 -17.11
N ILE A 329 -7.96 8.05 -16.35
CA ILE A 329 -8.79 6.84 -16.44
C ILE A 329 -10.03 7.18 -17.25
N ASP A 330 -10.23 6.54 -18.40
CA ASP A 330 -11.49 6.65 -19.13
C ASP A 330 -12.64 6.08 -18.31
N PRO A 331 -13.66 6.87 -17.96
CA PRO A 331 -14.71 6.41 -17.07
C PRO A 331 -15.60 5.32 -17.68
N GLY A 332 -15.63 5.14 -19.00
CA GLY A 332 -16.42 4.14 -19.71
C GLY A 332 -15.73 2.79 -19.84
N SER A 333 -14.49 2.81 -20.31
CA SER A 333 -13.69 1.61 -20.63
C SER A 333 -12.66 1.25 -19.57
N GLY A 334 -12.25 2.21 -18.71
CA GLY A 334 -11.14 2.07 -17.80
C GLY A 334 -9.76 2.18 -18.47
N ASP A 335 -9.70 2.58 -19.76
CA ASP A 335 -8.44 2.76 -20.46
C ASP A 335 -7.57 3.81 -19.78
N LEU A 336 -6.27 3.56 -19.76
CA LEU A 336 -5.28 4.46 -19.17
C LEU A 336 -4.59 5.25 -20.30
N THR A 337 -4.66 6.58 -20.20
CA THR A 337 -3.93 7.51 -21.09
C THR A 337 -2.95 8.31 -20.25
N GLN A 338 -1.66 8.20 -20.55
CA GLN A 338 -0.64 8.97 -19.84
C GLN A 338 -0.85 10.48 -20.06
N THR A 339 -0.94 11.23 -18.94
CA THR A 339 -1.17 12.69 -18.94
C THR A 339 0.01 13.48 -18.43
N GLY A 340 0.90 12.86 -17.64
CA GLY A 340 2.06 13.54 -17.10
C GLY A 340 3.13 12.58 -16.62
N SER A 341 4.34 13.11 -16.45
CA SER A 341 5.43 12.42 -15.80
C SER A 341 6.35 13.39 -15.07
N ARG A 342 6.94 12.93 -13.97
CA ARG A 342 7.89 13.71 -13.17
C ARG A 342 9.05 12.85 -12.73
N GLN A 343 10.26 13.37 -12.80
CA GLN A 343 11.42 12.71 -12.21
C GLN A 343 11.29 12.67 -10.69
N SER A 344 11.49 11.50 -10.13
CA SER A 344 11.47 11.24 -8.69
C SER A 344 12.39 10.04 -8.41
N PRO A 345 13.56 10.27 -7.81
CA PRO A 345 14.54 9.20 -7.63
C PRO A 345 14.05 8.11 -6.66
N SER A 346 14.03 6.86 -7.13
CA SER A 346 13.62 5.64 -6.40
C SER A 346 12.31 5.78 -5.61
N PRO A 347 11.21 6.30 -6.21
CA PRO A 347 9.96 6.50 -5.51
C PRO A 347 9.31 5.15 -5.18
N CYS A 348 8.72 5.01 -4.00
CA CYS A 348 8.14 3.74 -3.56
C CYS A 348 6.76 3.88 -2.91
N THR A 349 6.30 5.10 -2.64
CA THR A 349 4.97 5.38 -2.05
C THR A 349 4.57 6.83 -2.28
N ILE A 350 3.26 7.08 -2.35
CA ILE A 350 2.65 8.42 -2.44
C ILE A 350 1.50 8.47 -1.43
N ALA A 351 1.45 9.52 -0.63
CA ALA A 351 0.33 9.79 0.29
C ALA A 351 -0.17 11.22 0.11
N PHE A 352 -1.46 11.45 0.36
CA PHE A 352 -2.11 12.76 0.25
C PHE A 352 -2.66 13.23 1.61
N LEU A 353 -2.67 14.56 1.80
CA LEU A 353 -3.27 15.20 2.97
C LEU A 353 -4.01 16.48 2.58
#